data_f90421dd738a5f6c53881e35d3413fbc
#
_entry.id   f90421dd738a5f6c53881e35d3413fbc
#
_cell.length_a   1.000
_cell.length_b   1.000
_cell.length_c   1.000
_cell.angle_alpha   90.00
_cell.angle_beta   90.00
_cell.angle_gamma   90.00
#
_symmetry.space_group_name_H-M   'P 1'
#
loop_
_entity.id
_entity.type
_entity.pdbx_description
1 polymer ?
#
loop_
_entity_poly.entity_id
_entity_poly.type
_entity_poly.pdbx_seq_one_letter_code
_entity_poly.pdbx_strand_id
1 'polypeptide(L)'
;ETGEPDFTEELHWLEQLKAKNIPTILLINKADIRKNTASLAIRIKETFGSQPIPVSAKEKTGVELIRQAILEKLPEDFDQQSITGSLVTEGDLVLLVMPQDIQAPKGRLILPQVQTIRELLDKKCLIMSCTTDKLRETLQALSRPPKLIITDSQVFKTVYEQKPEESKLTSFSVLFAGYKGD
;
A
#
# COMPACT_ATOMS: atom_id res chain seq x y z
N GLU A 1 -17.29 -27.47 26.34
CA GLU A 1 -16.29 -26.91 27.26
C GLU A 1 -16.95 -25.75 28.00
N THR A 2 -17.20 -25.94 29.31
CA THR A 2 -17.98 -25.04 30.18
C THR A 2 -17.06 -24.12 31.02
N GLY A 3 -15.85 -23.89 30.58
CA GLY A 3 -14.92 -22.98 31.24
C GLY A 3 -15.17 -21.53 30.84
N GLU A 4 -15.03 -20.60 31.79
CA GLU A 4 -14.96 -19.19 31.47
C GLU A 4 -13.75 -18.91 30.58
N PRO A 5 -13.88 -18.07 29.52
CA PRO A 5 -12.73 -17.74 28.69
C PRO A 5 -11.69 -16.99 29.53
N ASP A 6 -10.47 -17.49 29.50
CA ASP A 6 -9.29 -16.82 30.06
C ASP A 6 -8.71 -15.88 28.99
N PHE A 7 -8.54 -14.61 29.31
CA PHE A 7 -8.03 -13.56 28.43
C PHE A 7 -6.64 -13.05 28.88
N THR A 8 -5.95 -13.80 29.70
CA THR A 8 -4.68 -13.35 30.28
C THR A 8 -3.62 -13.06 29.21
N GLU A 9 -3.52 -13.93 28.20
CA GLU A 9 -2.58 -13.74 27.10
C GLU A 9 -2.96 -12.55 26.22
N GLU A 10 -4.24 -12.43 25.87
CA GLU A 10 -4.74 -11.32 25.03
C GLU A 10 -4.58 -9.96 25.74
N LEU A 11 -4.80 -9.89 27.04
CA LEU A 11 -4.53 -8.69 27.84
C LEU A 11 -3.06 -8.29 27.79
N HIS A 12 -2.16 -9.23 27.99
CA HIS A 12 -0.74 -9.01 27.91
C HIS A 12 -0.30 -8.46 26.54
N TRP A 13 -0.78 -9.08 25.47
CA TRP A 13 -0.51 -8.60 24.10
C TRP A 13 -1.07 -7.20 23.85
N LEU A 14 -2.29 -6.94 24.32
CA LEU A 14 -2.93 -5.64 24.13
C LEU A 14 -2.15 -4.52 24.86
N GLU A 15 -1.63 -4.79 26.06
CA GLU A 15 -0.80 -3.83 26.81
C GLU A 15 0.50 -3.51 26.06
N GLN A 16 1.17 -4.53 25.50
CA GLN A 16 2.38 -4.32 24.71
C GLN A 16 2.11 -3.50 23.43
N LEU A 17 1.00 -3.76 22.74
CA LEU A 17 0.61 -3.03 21.54
C LEU A 17 0.24 -1.58 21.87
N LYS A 18 -0.49 -1.36 22.98
CA LYS A 18 -0.80 0.00 23.49
C LYS A 18 0.45 0.78 23.86
N ALA A 19 1.42 0.16 24.51
CA ALA A 19 2.69 0.80 24.87
C ALA A 19 3.49 1.28 23.65
N LYS A 20 3.28 0.63 22.50
CA LYS A 20 3.89 0.99 21.21
C LYS A 20 2.99 1.87 20.32
N ASN A 21 1.84 2.33 20.83
CA ASN A 21 0.84 3.09 20.07
C ASN A 21 0.35 2.37 18.79
N ILE A 22 0.31 1.04 18.80
CA ILE A 22 -0.16 0.25 17.65
C ILE A 22 -1.68 0.15 17.71
N PRO A 23 -2.42 0.64 16.70
CA PRO A 23 -3.88 0.50 16.64
C PRO A 23 -4.29 -0.97 16.62
N THR A 24 -5.27 -1.35 17.43
CA THR A 24 -5.67 -2.74 17.60
C THR A 24 -7.17 -2.91 17.34
N ILE A 25 -7.55 -3.97 16.64
CA ILE A 25 -8.94 -4.38 16.38
C ILE A 25 -9.16 -5.74 17.01
N LEU A 26 -10.22 -5.88 17.82
CA LEU A 26 -10.58 -7.13 18.45
C LEU A 26 -11.55 -7.91 17.54
N LEU A 27 -11.27 -9.19 17.30
CA LEU A 27 -12.09 -10.06 16.47
C LEU A 27 -12.51 -11.31 17.24
N ILE A 28 -13.75 -11.75 17.03
CA ILE A 28 -14.23 -13.07 17.44
C ILE A 28 -14.36 -13.94 16.18
N ASN A 29 -13.39 -14.79 15.94
CA ASN A 29 -13.41 -15.67 14.76
C ASN A 29 -14.25 -16.93 15.03
N LYS A 30 -14.62 -17.62 13.94
CA LYS A 30 -15.46 -18.83 13.93
C LYS A 30 -16.88 -18.55 14.46
N ALA A 31 -17.43 -17.36 14.14
CA ALA A 31 -18.79 -16.97 14.54
C ALA A 31 -19.87 -17.89 13.95
N ASP A 32 -19.57 -18.59 12.86
CA ASP A 32 -20.45 -19.58 12.21
C ASP A 32 -20.77 -20.80 13.09
N ILE A 33 -19.84 -21.20 13.96
CA ILE A 33 -20.00 -22.39 14.81
C ILE A 33 -20.16 -22.07 16.30
N ARG A 34 -19.95 -20.83 16.73
CA ARG A 34 -20.05 -20.41 18.12
C ARG A 34 -21.50 -20.05 18.49
N LYS A 35 -22.10 -20.81 19.42
CA LYS A 35 -23.47 -20.57 19.90
C LYS A 35 -23.62 -19.31 20.78
N ASN A 36 -22.53 -18.86 21.42
CA ASN A 36 -22.54 -17.79 22.44
C ASN A 36 -21.71 -16.56 22.02
N THR A 37 -21.71 -16.20 20.74
CA THR A 37 -20.94 -15.07 20.23
C THR A 37 -21.33 -13.74 20.89
N ALA A 38 -22.60 -13.52 21.15
CA ALA A 38 -23.11 -12.28 21.75
C ALA A 38 -22.65 -12.11 23.22
N SER A 39 -22.75 -13.14 24.05
CA SER A 39 -22.28 -13.10 25.44
C SER A 39 -20.77 -12.94 25.55
N LEU A 40 -20.02 -13.59 24.66
CA LEU A 40 -18.56 -13.43 24.56
C LEU A 40 -18.19 -12.01 24.15
N ALA A 41 -18.94 -11.39 23.21
CA ALA A 41 -18.70 -10.01 22.78
C ALA A 41 -18.91 -9.00 23.93
N ILE A 42 -19.91 -9.21 24.77
CA ILE A 42 -20.15 -8.38 25.95
C ILE A 42 -18.97 -8.48 26.91
N ARG A 43 -18.54 -9.68 27.24
CA ARG A 43 -17.40 -9.90 28.16
C ARG A 43 -16.09 -9.30 27.62
N ILE A 44 -15.82 -9.47 26.33
CA ILE A 44 -14.65 -8.87 25.69
C ILE A 44 -14.75 -7.34 25.79
N LYS A 45 -15.92 -6.75 25.53
CA LYS A 45 -16.13 -5.31 25.68
C LYS A 45 -15.86 -4.83 27.10
N GLU A 46 -16.34 -5.56 28.11
CA GLU A 46 -16.13 -5.24 29.52
C GLU A 46 -14.64 -5.35 29.91
N THR A 47 -13.93 -6.38 29.42
CA THR A 47 -12.53 -6.64 29.75
C THR A 47 -11.58 -5.69 29.02
N PHE A 48 -11.78 -5.46 27.72
CA PHE A 48 -10.84 -4.73 26.87
C PHE A 48 -11.27 -3.29 26.55
N GLY A 49 -12.49 -2.89 26.93
CA GLY A 49 -13.03 -1.56 26.64
C GLY A 49 -13.37 -1.27 25.20
N SER A 50 -13.31 -2.28 24.31
CA SER A 50 -13.59 -2.14 22.89
C SER A 50 -14.52 -3.24 22.39
N GLN A 51 -15.43 -2.87 21.49
CA GLN A 51 -16.39 -3.82 20.90
C GLN A 51 -15.66 -4.73 19.91
N PRO A 52 -15.69 -6.06 20.09
CA PRO A 52 -15.13 -6.99 19.11
C PRO A 52 -16.04 -7.14 17.90
N ILE A 53 -15.43 -7.45 16.75
CA ILE A 53 -16.15 -7.74 15.50
C ILE A 53 -16.29 -9.26 15.36
N PRO A 54 -17.52 -9.82 15.34
CA PRO A 54 -17.71 -11.22 15.05
C PRO A 54 -17.48 -11.51 13.56
N VAL A 55 -16.67 -12.52 13.28
CA VAL A 55 -16.28 -12.90 11.92
C VAL A 55 -16.24 -14.41 11.75
N SER A 56 -16.37 -14.86 10.52
CA SER A 56 -16.01 -16.22 10.11
C SER A 56 -15.09 -16.19 8.91
N ALA A 57 -13.85 -16.56 9.11
CA ALA A 57 -12.89 -16.69 8.02
C ALA A 57 -13.31 -17.77 7.01
N LYS A 58 -13.95 -18.84 7.49
CA LYS A 58 -14.45 -19.94 6.66
C LYS A 58 -15.58 -19.50 5.76
N GLU A 59 -16.60 -18.85 6.33
CA GLU A 59 -17.79 -18.39 5.60
C GLU A 59 -17.61 -16.99 5.00
N LYS A 60 -16.45 -16.36 5.22
CA LYS A 60 -16.09 -15.00 4.75
C LYS A 60 -17.09 -13.92 5.24
N THR A 61 -17.72 -14.13 6.38
CA THR A 61 -18.64 -13.15 7.00
C THR A 61 -17.87 -12.17 7.90
N GLY A 62 -18.34 -10.93 7.99
CA GLY A 62 -17.71 -9.86 8.80
C GLY A 62 -16.49 -9.20 8.17
N VAL A 63 -16.06 -9.58 6.96
CA VAL A 63 -14.85 -9.05 6.30
C VAL A 63 -14.97 -7.55 6.02
N GLU A 64 -16.14 -7.07 5.60
CA GLU A 64 -16.36 -5.64 5.36
C GLU A 64 -16.31 -4.82 6.66
N LEU A 65 -16.77 -5.38 7.78
CA LEU A 65 -16.65 -4.73 9.09
C LEU A 65 -15.20 -4.60 9.54
N ILE A 66 -14.37 -5.63 9.27
CA ILE A 66 -12.91 -5.55 9.50
C ILE A 66 -12.31 -4.43 8.67
N ARG A 67 -12.65 -4.38 7.38
CA ARG A 67 -12.14 -3.35 6.46
C ARG A 67 -12.48 -1.94 6.91
N GLN A 68 -13.74 -1.72 7.32
CA GLN A 68 -14.18 -0.43 7.87
C GLN A 68 -13.41 -0.09 9.15
N ALA A 69 -13.28 -1.02 10.09
CA ALA A 69 -12.54 -0.79 11.33
C ALA A 69 -11.03 -0.52 11.10
N ILE A 70 -10.44 -1.10 10.06
CA ILE A 70 -9.06 -0.77 9.65
C ILE A 70 -9.01 0.67 9.16
N LEU A 71 -9.90 1.07 8.25
CA LEU A 71 -9.93 2.42 7.69
C LEU A 71 -10.15 3.49 8.79
N GLU A 72 -11.03 3.23 9.76
CA GLU A 72 -11.29 4.14 10.89
C GLU A 72 -10.10 4.29 11.84
N LYS A 73 -9.20 3.30 11.90
CA LYS A 73 -8.02 3.29 12.77
C LYS A 73 -6.72 3.66 12.07
N LEU A 74 -6.75 3.87 10.75
CA LEU A 74 -5.59 4.38 10.03
C LEU A 74 -5.28 5.81 10.52
N PRO A 75 -4.00 6.15 10.77
CA PRO A 75 -3.60 7.51 11.05
C PRO A 75 -4.07 8.45 9.92
N GLU A 76 -4.43 9.70 10.27
CA GLU A 76 -4.87 10.70 9.28
C GLU A 76 -3.78 11.01 8.24
N ASP A 77 -2.53 10.78 8.57
CA ASP A 77 -1.36 10.96 7.71
C ASP A 77 -0.98 9.69 6.92
N PHE A 78 -1.71 8.58 7.10
CA PHE A 78 -1.43 7.33 6.37
C PHE A 78 -1.48 7.51 4.85
N ASP A 79 -2.40 8.35 4.36
CA ASP A 79 -2.52 8.71 2.93
C ASP A 79 -1.56 9.86 2.52
N GLN A 80 -0.83 10.47 3.45
CA GLN A 80 0.05 11.61 3.16
C GLN A 80 1.48 11.20 2.78
N GLN A 81 1.85 9.95 2.97
CA GLN A 81 3.14 9.46 2.51
C GLN A 81 3.13 9.37 0.98
N SER A 82 3.88 10.24 0.36
CA SER A 82 3.98 10.32 -1.10
C SER A 82 5.18 9.54 -1.60
N ILE A 83 4.96 8.65 -2.56
CA ILE A 83 6.02 7.88 -3.22
C ILE A 83 6.99 8.81 -3.96
N THR A 84 6.44 9.79 -4.68
CA THR A 84 7.21 10.73 -5.47
C THR A 84 7.56 12.02 -4.72
N GLY A 85 7.02 12.20 -3.51
CA GLY A 85 7.29 13.38 -2.67
C GLY A 85 7.08 14.70 -3.42
N SER A 86 8.07 15.58 -3.32
CA SER A 86 8.10 16.88 -4.01
C SER A 86 8.77 16.84 -5.39
N LEU A 87 9.10 15.66 -5.93
CA LEU A 87 9.76 15.53 -7.23
C LEU A 87 8.87 15.99 -8.39
N VAL A 88 7.56 15.87 -8.24
CA VAL A 88 6.57 16.22 -9.25
C VAL A 88 5.36 16.93 -8.63
N THR A 89 4.71 17.75 -9.43
CA THR A 89 3.51 18.52 -9.11
C THR A 89 2.47 18.40 -10.24
N GLU A 90 1.26 18.91 -10.04
CA GLU A 90 0.19 18.93 -11.05
C GLU A 90 0.69 19.47 -12.40
N GLY A 91 0.34 18.79 -13.49
CA GLY A 91 0.69 19.14 -14.86
C GLY A 91 2.12 18.75 -15.28
N ASP A 92 2.96 18.24 -14.39
CA ASP A 92 4.28 17.74 -14.76
C ASP A 92 4.19 16.50 -15.65
N LEU A 93 5.06 16.43 -16.65
CA LEU A 93 5.21 15.26 -17.51
C LEU A 93 6.17 14.25 -16.87
N VAL A 94 5.70 13.04 -16.64
CA VAL A 94 6.47 11.93 -16.08
C VAL A 94 6.54 10.78 -17.07
N LEU A 95 7.74 10.26 -17.31
CA LEU A 95 7.95 9.09 -18.16
C LEU A 95 8.32 7.89 -17.30
N LEU A 96 7.55 6.81 -17.44
CA LEU A 96 7.81 5.53 -16.79
C LEU A 96 8.45 4.58 -17.81
N VAL A 97 9.69 4.17 -17.56
CA VAL A 97 10.40 3.22 -18.42
C VAL A 97 10.43 1.87 -17.72
N MET A 98 9.56 0.96 -18.18
CA MET A 98 9.32 -0.32 -17.54
C MET A 98 9.70 -1.46 -18.49
N PRO A 99 10.80 -2.20 -18.20
CA PRO A 99 11.13 -3.37 -18.98
C PRO A 99 10.03 -4.43 -18.83
N GLN A 100 9.85 -5.25 -19.86
CA GLN A 100 9.00 -6.43 -19.73
C GLN A 100 9.72 -7.43 -18.82
N ASP A 101 9.23 -7.57 -17.60
CA ASP A 101 9.75 -8.58 -16.67
C ASP A 101 9.19 -9.95 -17.06
N ILE A 102 10.07 -10.86 -17.45
CA ILE A 102 9.73 -12.25 -17.82
C ILE A 102 9.15 -13.01 -16.61
N GLN A 103 9.48 -12.58 -15.39
CA GLN A 103 8.98 -13.19 -14.15
C GLN A 103 7.63 -12.62 -13.71
N ALA A 104 7.21 -11.46 -14.22
CA ALA A 104 5.91 -10.92 -13.93
C ALA A 104 4.80 -11.72 -14.62
N PRO A 105 3.65 -11.99 -13.98
CA PRO A 105 2.52 -12.62 -14.64
C PRO A 105 2.10 -11.81 -15.88
N LYS A 106 1.92 -12.48 -17.02
CA LYS A 106 1.48 -11.82 -18.26
C LYS A 106 0.25 -10.94 -18.03
N GLY A 107 0.31 -9.71 -18.52
CA GLY A 107 -0.78 -8.74 -18.42
C GLY A 107 -0.92 -8.03 -17.08
N ARG A 108 0.09 -8.11 -16.20
CA ARG A 108 0.09 -7.39 -14.90
C ARG A 108 1.33 -6.53 -14.75
N LEU A 109 1.14 -5.34 -14.20
CA LEU A 109 2.22 -4.53 -13.66
C LEU A 109 2.52 -5.00 -12.23
N ILE A 110 3.78 -4.85 -11.79
CA ILE A 110 4.17 -5.10 -10.40
C ILE A 110 3.61 -3.99 -9.48
N LEU A 111 3.41 -4.30 -8.21
CA LEU A 111 2.77 -3.40 -7.26
C LEU A 111 3.42 -2.01 -7.17
N PRO A 112 4.75 -1.84 -7.13
CA PRO A 112 5.38 -0.52 -7.16
C PRO A 112 5.02 0.32 -8.37
N GLN A 113 4.94 -0.28 -9.56
CA GLN A 113 4.56 0.41 -10.79
C GLN A 113 3.11 0.90 -10.71
N VAL A 114 2.18 0.03 -10.27
CA VAL A 114 0.75 0.37 -10.12
C VAL A 114 0.54 1.50 -9.12
N GLN A 115 1.18 1.42 -7.95
CA GLN A 115 1.06 2.44 -6.91
C GLN A 115 1.63 3.79 -7.36
N THR A 116 2.78 3.79 -8.04
CA THR A 116 3.37 5.01 -8.59
C THR A 116 2.46 5.65 -9.64
N ILE A 117 1.92 4.86 -10.58
CA ILE A 117 0.97 5.36 -11.58
C ILE A 117 -0.26 5.98 -10.89
N ARG A 118 -0.81 5.29 -9.89
CA ARG A 118 -1.97 5.78 -9.16
C ARG A 118 -1.68 7.12 -8.49
N GLU A 119 -0.57 7.25 -7.76
CA GLU A 119 -0.20 8.51 -7.13
C GLU A 119 0.01 9.64 -8.14
N LEU A 120 0.67 9.36 -9.26
CA LEU A 120 0.87 10.36 -10.31
C LEU A 120 -0.45 10.85 -10.92
N LEU A 121 -1.45 9.95 -11.06
CA LEU A 121 -2.80 10.32 -11.49
C LEU A 121 -3.51 11.19 -10.44
N ASP A 122 -3.40 10.82 -9.17
CA ASP A 122 -3.98 11.60 -8.06
C ASP A 122 -3.36 13.00 -7.97
N LYS A 123 -2.07 13.14 -8.30
CA LYS A 123 -1.35 14.42 -8.45
C LYS A 123 -1.64 15.15 -9.77
N LYS A 124 -2.49 14.60 -10.64
CA LYS A 124 -2.82 15.14 -11.96
C LYS A 124 -1.59 15.37 -12.85
N CYS A 125 -0.58 14.51 -12.75
CA CYS A 125 0.56 14.50 -13.66
C CYS A 125 0.17 13.96 -15.03
N LEU A 126 0.90 14.37 -16.07
CA LEU A 126 0.84 13.77 -17.40
C LEU A 126 1.77 12.55 -17.41
N ILE A 127 1.23 11.37 -17.68
CA ILE A 127 1.98 10.13 -17.61
C ILE A 127 2.15 9.53 -19.00
N MET A 128 3.40 9.26 -19.37
CA MET A 128 3.75 8.43 -20.51
C MET A 128 4.46 7.19 -19.98
N SER A 129 4.27 6.05 -20.63
CA SER A 129 4.99 4.83 -20.31
C SER A 129 5.52 4.14 -21.56
N CYS A 130 6.69 3.54 -21.46
CA CYS A 130 7.28 2.76 -22.55
C CYS A 130 8.16 1.64 -22.01
N THR A 131 8.51 0.70 -22.88
CA THR A 131 9.55 -0.28 -22.65
C THR A 131 10.93 0.33 -22.94
N THR A 132 12.00 -0.29 -22.44
CA THR A 132 13.37 0.22 -22.57
C THR A 132 13.80 0.38 -24.02
N ASP A 133 13.42 -0.54 -24.90
CA ASP A 133 13.70 -0.51 -26.36
C ASP A 133 12.99 0.63 -27.08
N LYS A 134 11.89 1.13 -26.56
CA LYS A 134 11.09 2.24 -27.12
C LYS A 134 11.41 3.61 -26.51
N LEU A 135 12.36 3.70 -25.60
CA LEU A 135 12.67 4.94 -24.88
C LEU A 135 12.99 6.10 -25.84
N ARG A 136 13.88 5.90 -26.80
CA ARG A 136 14.29 6.97 -27.74
C ARG A 136 13.12 7.44 -28.59
N GLU A 137 12.35 6.51 -29.14
CA GLU A 137 11.15 6.81 -29.95
C GLU A 137 10.11 7.58 -29.13
N THR A 138 9.90 7.16 -27.87
CA THR A 138 8.98 7.84 -26.95
C THR A 138 9.44 9.26 -26.64
N LEU A 139 10.74 9.48 -26.34
CA LEU A 139 11.26 10.82 -26.08
C LEU A 139 11.11 11.76 -27.29
N GLN A 140 11.26 11.26 -28.50
CA GLN A 140 11.06 12.02 -29.73
C GLN A 140 9.59 12.37 -29.99
N ALA A 141 8.66 11.56 -29.52
CA ALA A 141 7.21 11.79 -29.67
C ALA A 141 6.67 12.81 -28.67
N LEU A 142 7.43 13.16 -27.63
CA LEU A 142 7.03 14.13 -26.64
C LEU A 142 7.25 15.57 -27.10
N SER A 143 6.28 16.45 -26.85
CA SER A 143 6.38 17.88 -27.17
C SER A 143 7.35 18.64 -26.26
N ARG A 144 7.72 18.08 -25.12
CA ARG A 144 8.67 18.63 -24.15
C ARG A 144 9.36 17.50 -23.38
N PRO A 145 10.57 17.71 -22.85
CA PRO A 145 11.23 16.74 -22.00
C PRO A 145 10.42 16.40 -20.77
N PRO A 146 10.37 15.15 -20.31
CA PRO A 146 9.74 14.81 -19.05
C PRO A 146 10.50 15.45 -17.88
N LYS A 147 9.80 15.96 -16.88
CA LYS A 147 10.42 16.49 -15.65
C LYS A 147 11.08 15.39 -14.84
N LEU A 148 10.44 14.22 -14.80
CA LEU A 148 10.94 13.06 -14.09
C LEU A 148 10.81 11.81 -14.96
N ILE A 149 11.85 10.99 -14.96
CA ILE A 149 11.84 9.65 -15.53
C ILE A 149 11.98 8.66 -14.37
N ILE A 150 11.11 7.67 -14.32
CA ILE A 150 11.13 6.60 -13.30
C ILE A 150 11.33 5.28 -14.03
N THR A 151 12.28 4.48 -13.57
CA THR A 151 12.63 3.21 -14.23
C THR A 151 12.92 2.11 -13.23
N ASP A 152 13.00 0.88 -13.70
CA ASP A 152 13.51 -0.23 -12.89
C ASP A 152 15.04 -0.16 -12.76
N SER A 153 15.56 -0.58 -11.61
CA SER A 153 17.01 -0.53 -11.32
C SER A 153 17.83 -1.30 -12.34
N GLN A 154 17.30 -2.37 -12.94
CA GLN A 154 17.98 -3.21 -13.92
C GLN A 154 18.38 -2.45 -15.20
N VAL A 155 17.57 -1.47 -15.60
CA VAL A 155 17.78 -0.71 -16.84
C VAL A 155 18.17 0.75 -16.58
N PHE A 156 18.48 1.09 -15.33
CA PHE A 156 18.80 2.45 -14.91
C PHE A 156 19.93 3.08 -15.74
N LYS A 157 21.03 2.35 -15.95
CA LYS A 157 22.17 2.82 -16.74
C LYS A 157 21.77 3.15 -18.18
N THR A 158 21.02 2.26 -18.83
CA THR A 158 20.55 2.45 -20.21
C THR A 158 19.66 3.69 -20.34
N VAL A 159 18.79 3.93 -19.36
CA VAL A 159 17.92 5.12 -19.34
C VAL A 159 18.73 6.37 -19.05
N TYR A 160 19.71 6.31 -18.14
CA TYR A 160 20.60 7.43 -17.82
C TYR A 160 21.37 7.93 -19.04
N GLU A 161 21.90 7.03 -19.88
CA GLU A 161 22.64 7.36 -21.08
C GLU A 161 21.81 7.99 -22.20
N GLN A 162 20.49 7.84 -22.15
CA GLN A 162 19.56 8.31 -23.19
C GLN A 162 18.62 9.43 -22.74
N LYS A 163 18.56 9.72 -21.44
CA LYS A 163 17.67 10.76 -20.93
C LYS A 163 18.07 12.16 -21.39
N PRO A 164 17.12 13.11 -21.56
CA PRO A 164 17.44 14.53 -21.71
C PRO A 164 18.16 15.06 -20.44
N GLU A 165 19.06 16.03 -20.62
CA GLU A 165 19.78 16.63 -19.48
C GLU A 165 18.86 17.24 -18.44
N GLU A 166 17.81 17.90 -18.87
CA GLU A 166 16.82 18.57 -18.02
C GLU A 166 15.97 17.60 -17.20
N SER A 167 15.87 16.36 -17.65
CA SER A 167 15.05 15.34 -16.97
C SER A 167 15.76 14.78 -15.74
N LYS A 168 15.09 14.78 -14.61
CA LYS A 168 15.52 14.01 -13.43
C LYS A 168 15.29 12.53 -13.67
N LEU A 169 16.12 11.68 -13.07
CA LEU A 169 15.99 10.22 -13.16
C LEU A 169 16.00 9.60 -11.77
N THR A 170 15.10 8.67 -11.54
CA THR A 170 15.07 7.84 -10.33
C THR A 170 14.61 6.42 -10.68
N SER A 171 14.61 5.51 -9.69
CA SER A 171 14.06 4.18 -9.85
C SER A 171 12.88 3.93 -8.91
N PHE A 172 12.02 2.97 -9.27
CA PHE A 172 10.94 2.54 -8.38
C PHE A 172 11.47 2.09 -7.02
N SER A 173 12.60 1.36 -6.97
CA SER A 173 13.21 0.90 -5.72
C SER A 173 13.64 2.06 -4.82
N VAL A 174 14.26 3.10 -5.36
CA VAL A 174 14.67 4.29 -4.60
C VAL A 174 13.45 5.04 -4.05
N LEU A 175 12.41 5.23 -4.87
CA LEU A 175 11.19 5.89 -4.43
C LEU A 175 10.51 5.11 -3.30
N PHE A 176 10.46 3.78 -3.41
CA PHE A 176 9.84 2.93 -2.40
C PHE A 176 10.68 2.76 -1.13
N ALA A 177 12.01 2.83 -1.20
CA ALA A 177 12.85 2.92 -0.01
C ALA A 177 12.52 4.20 0.78
N GLY A 178 12.52 5.35 0.13
CA GLY A 178 12.12 6.61 0.77
C GLY A 178 10.67 6.62 1.29
N TYR A 179 9.74 5.99 0.56
CA TYR A 179 8.34 5.85 0.98
C TYR A 179 8.18 4.98 2.23
N LYS A 180 8.99 3.95 2.40
CA LYS A 180 8.98 3.06 3.57
C LYS A 180 9.75 3.60 4.76
N GLY A 181 10.52 4.66 4.59
CA GLY A 181 11.34 5.26 5.63
C GLY A 181 12.68 4.53 5.89
N ASP A 182 13.19 3.83 4.88
CA ASP A 182 14.51 3.18 4.91
C ASP A 182 15.64 4.15 4.51
#